data_77f79d83b6a35d60f36e5051e850310b
#
_entry.id   77f79d83b6a35d60f36e5051e850310b
#
_cell.length_a   1.000
_cell.length_b   1.000
_cell.length_c   1.000
_cell.angle_alpha   90.00
_cell.angle_beta   90.00
_cell.angle_gamma   90.00
#
_symmetry.space_group_name_H-M   'P 1'
#
loop_
_entity.id
_entity.type
_entity.pdbx_description
1 polymer ?
#
loop_
_entity_poly.entity_id
_entity_poly.type
_entity_poly.pdbx_seq_one_letter_code
_entity_poly.pdbx_strand_id
1 'polypeptide(L)'
;MNRSERFEVSPRTPPPKHLRCMANIKLTLVVACALVDADKRVLIAQRPEGKTLAGLWEFPGGKVDPGERPEQTLIRELHEEIGITVSEACLAPLTFASHAYDDFHLLMPLYICRRWEGGVIAREGQKLAWVRANKLRDYPMPPADIPLIPHLIDLLM
;
A
#
# COMPACT_ATOMS: atom_id res chain seq x y z
N MET A 1 21.53 -35.98 -1.32
CA MET A 1 22.59 -34.97 -1.56
C MET A 1 21.89 -33.61 -1.55
N ASN A 2 22.03 -32.90 -0.44
CA ASN A 2 21.33 -31.64 -0.20
C ASN A 2 22.33 -30.48 -0.31
N ARG A 3 22.33 -29.78 -1.42
CA ARG A 3 23.12 -28.54 -1.59
C ARG A 3 22.24 -27.36 -1.21
N SER A 4 22.33 -26.96 0.06
CA SER A 4 21.89 -25.63 0.48
C SER A 4 22.90 -24.60 -0.05
N GLU A 5 22.59 -23.97 -1.16
CA GLU A 5 23.34 -22.79 -1.61
C GLU A 5 23.06 -21.65 -0.65
N ARG A 6 24.03 -21.38 0.21
CA ARG A 6 24.06 -20.14 0.99
C ARG A 6 24.39 -19.01 0.03
N PHE A 7 23.47 -18.09 -0.13
CA PHE A 7 23.77 -16.78 -0.71
C PHE A 7 24.75 -16.07 0.24
N GLU A 8 26.03 -16.12 -0.06
CA GLU A 8 27.02 -15.26 0.60
C GLU A 8 26.80 -13.83 0.11
N VAL A 9 26.28 -13.01 1.00
CA VAL A 9 26.21 -11.56 0.78
C VAL A 9 27.65 -11.03 0.92
N SER A 10 28.28 -10.70 -0.21
CA SER A 10 29.59 -10.05 -0.23
C SER A 10 29.61 -8.79 0.65
N PRO A 11 30.68 -8.51 1.40
CA PRO A 11 30.77 -7.32 2.24
C PRO A 11 30.59 -6.07 1.37
N ARG A 12 29.56 -5.28 1.68
CA ARG A 12 29.23 -4.05 0.94
C ARG A 12 30.36 -3.06 1.10
N THR A 13 30.96 -2.63 -0.01
CA THR A 13 31.87 -1.51 -0.04
C THR A 13 31.18 -0.28 0.59
N PRO A 14 31.80 0.42 1.54
CA PRO A 14 31.17 1.59 2.14
C PRO A 14 30.88 2.65 1.07
N PRO A 15 29.74 3.32 1.13
CA PRO A 15 29.35 4.32 0.14
C PRO A 15 30.36 5.50 0.13
N PRO A 16 30.55 6.14 -1.02
CA PRO A 16 31.44 7.30 -1.14
C PRO A 16 30.99 8.42 -0.19
N LYS A 17 31.96 9.24 0.28
CA LYS A 17 31.76 10.23 1.35
C LYS A 17 30.60 11.21 1.12
N HIS A 18 30.28 11.54 -0.13
CA HIS A 18 29.16 12.43 -0.48
C HIS A 18 27.77 11.77 -0.31
N LEU A 19 27.68 10.43 -0.25
CA LEU A 19 26.45 9.69 0.05
C LEU A 19 26.27 9.42 1.56
N ARG A 20 27.27 9.71 2.38
CA ARG A 20 27.18 9.52 3.85
C ARG A 20 26.20 10.47 4.53
N CYS A 21 25.85 11.59 3.89
CA CYS A 21 24.87 12.54 4.44
C CYS A 21 23.43 12.00 4.41
N MET A 22 23.18 10.89 3.65
CA MET A 22 21.87 10.22 3.58
C MET A 22 21.79 8.97 4.50
N ALA A 23 22.78 8.77 5.39
CA ALA A 23 22.98 7.50 6.12
C ALA A 23 21.96 7.20 7.21
N ASN A 24 20.92 8.03 7.43
CA ASN A 24 19.93 7.84 8.49
C ASN A 24 18.48 8.11 8.06
N ILE A 25 18.15 8.00 6.77
CA ILE A 25 16.74 8.08 6.36
C ILE A 25 16.05 6.78 6.77
N LYS A 26 15.08 6.91 7.66
CA LYS A 26 14.24 5.80 8.10
C LYS A 26 13.37 5.31 6.93
N LEU A 27 13.56 4.08 6.50
CA LEU A 27 12.65 3.42 5.56
C LEU A 27 11.38 3.01 6.30
N THR A 28 10.23 3.49 5.83
CA THR A 28 8.92 3.10 6.34
C THR A 28 8.21 2.26 5.29
N LEU A 29 7.92 1.03 5.65
CA LEU A 29 7.16 0.11 4.81
C LEU A 29 5.67 0.20 5.16
N VAL A 30 4.88 0.65 4.19
CA VAL A 30 3.41 0.67 4.23
C VAL A 30 2.93 -0.22 3.11
N VAL A 31 1.81 -0.87 3.26
CA VAL A 31 1.20 -1.70 2.24
C VAL A 31 -0.22 -1.20 1.96
N ALA A 32 -0.62 -1.19 0.70
CA ALA A 32 -1.93 -0.75 0.26
C ALA A 32 -2.59 -1.78 -0.66
N CYS A 33 -3.92 -1.76 -0.70
CA CYS A 33 -4.72 -2.65 -1.52
C CYS A 33 -5.69 -1.88 -2.40
N ALA A 34 -5.65 -2.11 -3.69
CA ALA A 34 -6.71 -1.76 -4.61
C ALA A 34 -7.73 -2.91 -4.64
N LEU A 35 -8.81 -2.78 -3.86
CA LEU A 35 -9.97 -3.66 -3.97
C LEU A 35 -10.72 -3.28 -5.24
N VAL A 36 -10.99 -4.25 -6.10
CA VAL A 36 -11.63 -4.05 -7.40
C VAL A 36 -12.93 -4.85 -7.45
N ASP A 37 -14.04 -4.15 -7.61
CA ASP A 37 -15.36 -4.78 -7.71
C ASP A 37 -15.66 -5.34 -9.12
N ALA A 38 -16.86 -5.95 -9.27
CA ALA A 38 -17.30 -6.52 -10.53
C ALA A 38 -17.45 -5.48 -11.67
N ASP A 39 -17.69 -4.22 -11.31
CA ASP A 39 -17.81 -3.10 -12.26
C ASP A 39 -16.47 -2.44 -12.58
N LYS A 40 -15.35 -3.05 -12.15
CA LYS A 40 -13.98 -2.53 -12.29
C LYS A 40 -13.77 -1.18 -11.58
N ARG A 41 -14.49 -0.94 -10.49
CA ARG A 41 -14.28 0.22 -9.63
C ARG A 41 -13.31 -0.14 -8.51
N VAL A 42 -12.53 0.83 -8.09
CA VAL A 42 -11.54 0.70 -7.02
C VAL A 42 -12.09 1.35 -5.75
N LEU A 43 -11.93 0.69 -4.61
CA LEU A 43 -12.29 1.25 -3.31
C LEU A 43 -11.21 2.23 -2.86
N ILE A 44 -11.66 3.42 -2.46
CA ILE A 44 -10.84 4.40 -1.74
C ILE A 44 -11.53 4.84 -0.46
N ALA A 45 -10.73 5.23 0.54
CA ALA A 45 -11.18 5.68 1.84
C ALA A 45 -10.68 7.09 2.12
N GLN A 46 -11.57 7.97 2.63
CA GLN A 46 -11.20 9.32 3.04
C GLN A 46 -10.84 9.32 4.52
N ARG A 47 -9.65 9.82 4.84
CA ARG A 47 -9.20 9.97 6.22
C ARG A 47 -10.12 10.90 7.00
N PRO A 48 -10.61 10.47 8.18
CA PRO A 48 -11.50 11.28 9.00
C PRO A 48 -10.80 12.50 9.58
N GLU A 49 -11.58 13.47 10.01
CA GLU A 49 -11.09 14.64 10.74
C GLU A 49 -10.32 14.24 12.00
N GLY A 50 -9.29 15.01 12.36
CA GLY A 50 -8.44 14.77 13.54
C GLY A 50 -7.28 13.80 13.30
N LYS A 51 -7.20 13.14 12.15
CA LYS A 51 -6.03 12.33 11.76
C LYS A 51 -5.09 13.11 10.83
N THR A 52 -3.81 12.73 10.80
CA THR A 52 -2.84 13.25 9.83
C THR A 52 -3.36 13.06 8.42
N LEU A 53 -3.24 14.09 7.56
CA LEU A 53 -3.74 14.09 6.19
C LEU A 53 -5.27 13.93 6.10
N ALA A 54 -6.02 14.45 7.08
CA ALA A 54 -7.47 14.43 7.08
C ALA A 54 -8.05 15.00 5.78
N GLY A 55 -9.11 14.36 5.28
CA GLY A 55 -9.77 14.75 4.03
C GLY A 55 -9.16 14.21 2.76
N LEU A 56 -7.94 13.65 2.81
CA LEU A 56 -7.34 12.98 1.66
C LEU A 56 -7.88 11.56 1.51
N TRP A 57 -7.98 11.13 0.25
CA TRP A 57 -8.42 9.80 -0.13
C TRP A 57 -7.23 8.90 -0.38
N GLU A 58 -7.27 7.68 0.10
CA GLU A 58 -6.19 6.71 0.00
C GLU A 58 -6.72 5.30 -0.28
N PHE A 59 -5.84 4.43 -0.74
CA PHE A 59 -6.14 3.00 -0.81
C PHE A 59 -6.10 2.42 0.60
N PRO A 60 -7.03 1.51 0.97
CA PRO A 60 -6.99 0.81 2.26
C PRO A 60 -5.66 0.09 2.46
N GLY A 61 -5.17 0.09 3.67
CA GLY A 61 -3.91 -0.54 4.05
C GLY A 61 -3.32 0.06 5.30
N GLY A 62 -2.05 -0.18 5.54
CA GLY A 62 -1.40 0.31 6.73
C GLY A 62 0.08 0.01 6.80
N LYS A 63 0.69 0.47 7.88
CA LYS A 63 2.10 0.25 8.18
C LYS A 63 2.34 -1.23 8.51
N VAL A 64 3.39 -1.79 7.92
CA VAL A 64 3.81 -3.16 8.23
C VAL A 64 4.48 -3.18 9.60
N ASP A 65 3.91 -3.95 10.52
CA ASP A 65 4.44 -4.10 11.87
C ASP A 65 5.68 -5.03 11.88
N PRO A 66 6.58 -4.87 12.87
CA PRO A 66 7.72 -5.78 13.02
C PRO A 66 7.28 -7.24 13.08
N GLY A 67 7.88 -8.07 12.22
CA GLY A 67 7.58 -9.49 12.14
C GLY A 67 6.40 -9.87 11.24
N GLU A 68 5.65 -8.91 10.73
CA GLU A 68 4.62 -9.15 9.72
C GLU A 68 5.19 -9.12 8.30
N ARG A 69 4.60 -9.92 7.42
CA ARG A 69 4.76 -9.78 5.97
C ARG A 69 3.71 -8.80 5.44
N PRO A 70 3.97 -8.12 4.30
CA PRO A 70 3.00 -7.19 3.70
C PRO A 70 1.60 -7.77 3.51
N GLU A 71 1.49 -9.04 3.09
CA GLU A 71 0.22 -9.72 2.89
C GLU A 71 -0.54 -9.94 4.21
N GLN A 72 0.18 -10.27 5.29
CA GLN A 72 -0.41 -10.42 6.62
C GLN A 72 -0.95 -9.10 7.15
N THR A 73 -0.19 -8.01 6.95
CA THR A 73 -0.64 -6.66 7.28
C THR A 73 -1.91 -6.31 6.52
N LEU A 74 -1.97 -6.57 5.21
CA LEU A 74 -3.18 -6.28 4.41
C LEU A 74 -4.39 -7.05 4.91
N ILE A 75 -4.26 -8.34 5.18
CA ILE A 75 -5.37 -9.17 5.70
C ILE A 75 -5.89 -8.58 7.01
N ARG A 76 -4.99 -8.19 7.91
CA ARG A 76 -5.35 -7.58 9.20
C ARG A 76 -6.00 -6.22 9.02
N GLU A 77 -5.37 -5.31 8.28
CA GLU A 77 -5.85 -3.93 8.07
C GLU A 77 -7.20 -3.89 7.35
N LEU A 78 -7.40 -4.70 6.30
CA LEU A 78 -8.66 -4.77 5.58
C LEU A 78 -9.79 -5.30 6.48
N HIS A 79 -9.48 -6.21 7.39
CA HIS A 79 -10.45 -6.67 8.37
C HIS A 79 -10.78 -5.59 9.41
N GLU A 80 -9.78 -4.91 9.95
CA GLU A 80 -9.94 -3.86 10.96
C GLU A 80 -10.66 -2.63 10.40
N GLU A 81 -10.24 -2.13 9.23
CA GLU A 81 -10.72 -0.88 8.65
C GLU A 81 -12.09 -0.99 7.97
N ILE A 82 -12.33 -2.09 7.25
CA ILE A 82 -13.51 -2.23 6.38
C ILE A 82 -14.27 -3.54 6.53
N GLY A 83 -13.88 -4.38 7.48
CA GLY A 83 -14.66 -5.55 7.91
C GLY A 83 -14.67 -6.74 6.99
N ILE A 84 -13.80 -6.81 5.99
CA ILE A 84 -13.72 -7.93 5.05
C ILE A 84 -12.66 -8.95 5.45
N THR A 85 -12.86 -10.18 4.99
CA THR A 85 -11.87 -11.25 5.12
C THR A 85 -11.28 -11.57 3.76
N VAL A 86 -9.95 -11.48 3.67
CA VAL A 86 -9.20 -11.73 2.44
C VAL A 86 -8.25 -12.90 2.64
N SER A 87 -8.25 -13.85 1.70
CA SER A 87 -7.24 -14.90 1.62
C SER A 87 -5.95 -14.36 0.98
N GLU A 88 -4.79 -14.77 1.48
CA GLU A 88 -3.50 -14.39 0.90
C GLU A 88 -3.40 -14.71 -0.60
N ALA A 89 -3.98 -15.83 -1.02
CA ALA A 89 -4.02 -16.23 -2.44
C ALA A 89 -4.80 -15.26 -3.35
N CYS A 90 -5.64 -14.39 -2.76
CA CYS A 90 -6.40 -13.36 -3.50
C CYS A 90 -5.66 -12.02 -3.61
N LEU A 91 -4.49 -11.90 -3.00
CA LEU A 91 -3.64 -10.70 -3.06
C LEU A 91 -2.58 -10.87 -4.15
N ALA A 92 -2.67 -10.08 -5.21
CA ALA A 92 -1.69 -10.07 -6.28
C ALA A 92 -0.90 -8.74 -6.27
N PRO A 93 0.45 -8.77 -6.17
CA PRO A 93 1.23 -7.55 -6.23
C PRO A 93 1.10 -6.91 -7.62
N LEU A 94 0.89 -5.58 -7.66
CA LEU A 94 0.78 -4.83 -8.90
C LEU A 94 1.99 -3.94 -9.14
N THR A 95 2.29 -3.06 -8.21
CA THR A 95 3.34 -2.05 -8.31
C THR A 95 3.71 -1.55 -6.92
N PHE A 96 4.55 -0.54 -6.84
CA PHE A 96 4.86 0.12 -5.56
C PHE A 96 5.04 1.62 -5.76
N ALA A 97 4.83 2.38 -4.70
CA ALA A 97 5.23 3.77 -4.61
C ALA A 97 6.51 3.90 -3.77
N SER A 98 7.38 4.81 -4.19
CA SER A 98 8.59 5.19 -3.48
C SER A 98 8.60 6.70 -3.35
N HIS A 99 8.43 7.23 -2.13
CA HIS A 99 8.29 8.65 -1.91
C HIS A 99 9.13 9.12 -0.71
N ALA A 100 9.93 10.16 -0.92
CA ALA A 100 10.73 10.78 0.13
C ALA A 100 9.91 11.87 0.84
N TYR A 101 9.69 11.69 2.14
CA TYR A 101 9.24 12.75 3.04
C TYR A 101 10.46 13.35 3.76
N ASP A 102 10.28 14.46 4.47
CA ASP A 102 11.41 15.15 5.14
C ASP A 102 12.12 14.24 6.16
N ASP A 103 11.37 13.44 6.94
CA ASP A 103 11.87 12.64 8.04
C ASP A 103 12.02 11.14 7.72
N PHE A 104 11.45 10.66 6.61
CA PHE A 104 11.47 9.25 6.25
C PHE A 104 11.27 9.02 4.76
N HIS A 105 11.65 7.85 4.29
CA HIS A 105 11.36 7.38 2.94
C HIS A 105 10.26 6.33 2.99
N LEU A 106 9.16 6.57 2.29
CA LEU A 106 8.04 5.64 2.18
C LEU A 106 8.29 4.67 1.02
N LEU A 107 8.18 3.37 1.30
CA LEU A 107 8.04 2.33 0.28
C LEU A 107 6.68 1.68 0.50
N MET A 108 5.81 1.75 -0.52
CA MET A 108 4.43 1.28 -0.42
C MET A 108 4.07 0.35 -1.58
N PRO A 109 4.19 -0.98 -1.39
CA PRO A 109 3.63 -1.95 -2.31
C PRO A 109 2.11 -1.81 -2.42
N LEU A 110 1.59 -1.86 -3.66
CA LEU A 110 0.17 -1.90 -3.96
C LEU A 110 -0.20 -3.30 -4.45
N TYR A 111 -1.14 -3.92 -3.78
CA TYR A 111 -1.74 -5.19 -4.18
C TYR A 111 -3.11 -4.97 -4.82
N ILE A 112 -3.49 -5.87 -5.70
CA ILE A 112 -4.86 -5.98 -6.24
C ILE A 112 -5.57 -7.12 -5.52
N CYS A 113 -6.82 -6.88 -5.12
CA CYS A 113 -7.71 -7.90 -4.60
C CYS A 113 -9.09 -7.79 -5.30
N ARG A 114 -9.56 -8.92 -5.86
CA ARG A 114 -10.83 -9.01 -6.57
C ARG A 114 -11.82 -9.96 -5.88
N ARG A 115 -11.40 -10.62 -4.81
CA ARG A 115 -12.20 -11.59 -4.06
C ARG A 115 -11.99 -11.44 -2.58
N TRP A 116 -13.06 -11.29 -1.85
CA TRP A 116 -13.11 -11.23 -0.40
C TRP A 116 -14.44 -11.77 0.11
N GLU A 117 -14.51 -12.02 1.40
CA GLU A 117 -15.72 -12.40 2.11
C GLU A 117 -16.21 -11.25 2.99
N GLY A 118 -17.52 -11.10 3.08
CA GLY A 118 -18.17 -10.06 3.87
C GLY A 118 -18.46 -8.78 3.08
N GLY A 119 -19.26 -7.91 3.69
CA GLY A 119 -19.61 -6.60 3.14
C GLY A 119 -18.56 -5.56 3.53
N VAL A 120 -18.23 -4.68 2.59
CA VAL A 120 -17.36 -3.53 2.86
C VAL A 120 -18.11 -2.49 3.71
N ILE A 121 -17.61 -2.25 4.92
CA ILE A 121 -18.23 -1.34 5.91
C ILE A 121 -17.11 -0.48 6.52
N ALA A 122 -17.30 0.85 6.56
CA ALA A 122 -16.39 1.74 7.27
C ALA A 122 -16.45 1.47 8.77
N ARG A 123 -15.34 1.09 9.38
CA ARG A 123 -15.24 0.77 10.81
C ARG A 123 -14.49 1.82 11.64
N GLU A 124 -13.85 2.78 10.97
CA GLU A 124 -12.98 3.77 11.62
C GLU A 124 -13.46 5.22 11.40
N GLY A 125 -14.72 5.42 11.07
CA GLY A 125 -15.29 6.75 10.80
C GLY A 125 -14.88 7.37 9.47
N GLN A 126 -14.15 6.62 8.62
CA GLN A 126 -13.77 7.04 7.29
C GLN A 126 -14.96 7.00 6.32
N LYS A 127 -14.93 7.83 5.28
CA LYS A 127 -15.84 7.69 4.13
C LYS A 127 -15.24 6.70 3.13
N LEU A 128 -16.12 5.96 2.46
CA LEU A 128 -15.72 5.01 1.42
C LEU A 128 -16.34 5.40 0.08
N ALA A 129 -15.60 5.21 -1.00
CA ALA A 129 -16.08 5.42 -2.36
C ALA A 129 -15.55 4.36 -3.32
N TRP A 130 -16.43 3.85 -4.19
CA TRP A 130 -16.08 3.00 -5.30
C TRP A 130 -15.92 3.86 -6.56
N VAL A 131 -14.72 3.93 -7.10
CA VAL A 131 -14.33 4.90 -8.14
C VAL A 131 -13.70 4.18 -9.34
N ARG A 132 -14.10 4.55 -10.56
CA ARG A 132 -13.43 4.06 -11.76
C ARG A 132 -11.99 4.59 -11.82
N ALA A 133 -11.05 3.78 -12.30
CA ALA A 133 -9.62 4.11 -12.29
C ALA A 133 -9.31 5.47 -12.93
N ASN A 134 -9.96 5.81 -14.06
CA ASN A 134 -9.78 7.09 -14.75
C ASN A 134 -10.37 8.31 -14.01
N LYS A 135 -11.12 8.09 -12.93
CA LYS A 135 -11.70 9.13 -12.07
C LYS A 135 -10.97 9.29 -10.73
N LEU A 136 -9.98 8.45 -10.44
CA LEU A 136 -9.22 8.56 -9.19
C LEU A 136 -8.52 9.91 -9.03
N ARG A 137 -8.12 10.54 -10.13
CA ARG A 137 -7.47 11.85 -10.11
C ARG A 137 -8.39 13.00 -9.68
N ASP A 138 -9.70 12.78 -9.69
CA ASP A 138 -10.70 13.77 -9.22
C ASP A 138 -10.75 13.85 -7.69
N TYR A 139 -10.09 12.92 -6.99
CA TYR A 139 -10.02 12.82 -5.54
C TYR A 139 -8.64 13.30 -5.05
N PRO A 140 -8.59 14.19 -4.03
CA PRO A 140 -7.32 14.61 -3.44
C PRO A 140 -6.69 13.41 -2.70
N MET A 141 -5.46 13.05 -3.08
CA MET A 141 -4.72 11.92 -2.54
C MET A 141 -3.36 12.34 -1.98
N PRO A 142 -2.79 11.57 -1.01
CA PRO A 142 -1.42 11.76 -0.60
C PRO A 142 -0.45 11.63 -1.78
N PRO A 143 0.70 12.33 -1.75
CA PRO A 143 1.68 12.29 -2.84
C PRO A 143 2.14 10.87 -3.23
N ALA A 144 2.19 9.94 -2.26
CA ALA A 144 2.62 8.57 -2.52
C ALA A 144 1.58 7.74 -3.29
N ASP A 145 0.30 8.08 -3.20
CA ASP A 145 -0.79 7.36 -3.89
C ASP A 145 -0.94 7.77 -5.35
N ILE A 146 -0.65 9.03 -5.68
CA ILE A 146 -0.83 9.58 -7.02
C ILE A 146 -0.08 8.79 -8.10
N PRO A 147 1.19 8.38 -7.92
CA PRO A 147 1.92 7.61 -8.93
C PRO A 147 1.36 6.20 -9.18
N LEU A 148 0.50 5.69 -8.30
CA LEU A 148 -0.12 4.37 -8.46
C LEU A 148 -1.29 4.39 -9.45
N ILE A 149 -1.92 5.55 -9.65
CA ILE A 149 -3.13 5.71 -10.48
C ILE A 149 -2.92 5.26 -11.94
N PRO A 150 -1.83 5.64 -12.64
CA PRO A 150 -1.60 5.17 -14.02
C PRO A 150 -1.60 3.66 -14.16
N HIS A 151 -1.01 2.94 -13.22
CA HIS A 151 -0.97 1.47 -13.23
C HIS A 151 -2.37 0.85 -13.10
N LEU A 152 -3.25 1.48 -12.30
CA LEU A 152 -4.64 1.05 -12.18
C LEU A 152 -5.47 1.35 -13.43
N ILE A 153 -5.21 2.48 -14.08
CA ILE A 153 -5.83 2.81 -15.37
C ILE A 153 -5.45 1.78 -16.42
N ASP A 154 -4.16 1.47 -16.56
CA ASP A 154 -3.66 0.51 -17.54
C ASP A 154 -4.20 -0.91 -17.30
N LEU A 155 -4.40 -1.28 -16.04
CA LEU A 155 -4.93 -2.60 -15.68
C LEU A 155 -6.44 -2.74 -15.89
N LEU A 156 -7.23 -1.68 -15.65
CA LEU A 156 -8.68 -1.75 -15.51
C LEU A 156 -9.45 -1.18 -16.71
N MET A 157 -8.78 -0.48 -17.58
CA MET A 157 -9.40 0.12 -18.79
C MET A 157 -8.97 -0.58 -20.07
#